data_45b8c890722673764ebd819dc9fcbdd4
#
_entry.id   45b8c890722673764ebd819dc9fcbdd4
#
_cell.length_a   1.000
_cell.length_b   1.000
_cell.length_c   1.000
_cell.angle_alpha   90.00
_cell.angle_beta   90.00
_cell.angle_gamma   90.00
#
_symmetry.space_group_name_H-M   'P 1'
#
loop_
_entity.id
_entity.type
_entity.pdbx_description
1 polymer ?
#
loop_
_entity_poly.entity_id
_entity_poly.type
_entity_poly.pdbx_seq_one_letter_code
_entity_poly.pdbx_strand_id
1 'polypeptide(L)'
;MIFDNLIEMFHWTNLLQPQFYVENGGLWLLLFVVFAETGLFVGFFLPGDSLLFVAGIYAHTITTKAGEVIPGLAYQFLDLVGLGAIRNEWVDLFVLAGLIALAGIAGNSVGYWTGKQVGPAMYQWRDRLLFKKKYLFQARDFYEKHGGLAVIGARFLPLIRTFAPIVAGIVQMDKKKFHFFNIVGSVSWVVSMIFAGYFLQKWVLSQFGFDLKEHLEVIVLGIVLVTTAPVLAKMIFGSVTEKK
;
A
#
# COMPACT_ATOMS: atom_id res chain seq x y z
N MET A 1 -31.72 -8.63 10.32
CA MET A 1 -31.47 -8.63 8.86
C MET A 1 -30.47 -7.57 8.39
N ILE A 2 -30.65 -6.23 8.63
CA ILE A 2 -29.65 -5.22 8.22
C ILE A 2 -28.39 -5.28 9.10
N PHE A 3 -28.55 -5.45 10.40
CA PHE A 3 -27.43 -5.60 11.35
C PHE A 3 -26.67 -6.92 11.17
N ASP A 4 -27.35 -8.00 10.86
CA ASP A 4 -26.74 -9.31 10.63
C ASP A 4 -25.87 -9.27 9.35
N ASN A 5 -26.38 -8.66 8.28
CA ASN A 5 -25.61 -8.43 7.05
C ASN A 5 -24.37 -7.54 7.29
N LEU A 6 -24.46 -6.52 8.16
CA LEU A 6 -23.32 -5.69 8.52
C LEU A 6 -22.28 -6.46 9.34
N ILE A 7 -22.70 -7.32 10.25
CA ILE A 7 -21.79 -8.16 11.06
C ILE A 7 -21.07 -9.19 10.18
N GLU A 8 -21.79 -9.85 9.25
CA GLU A 8 -21.17 -10.75 8.28
C GLU A 8 -20.23 -10.02 7.32
N MET A 9 -20.57 -8.81 6.89
CA MET A 9 -19.74 -7.98 6.03
C MET A 9 -18.43 -7.55 6.71
N PHE A 10 -18.45 -7.30 8.03
CA PHE A 10 -17.25 -6.94 8.82
C PHE A 10 -16.60 -8.14 9.53
N HIS A 11 -16.78 -9.35 9.02
CA HIS A 11 -16.02 -10.48 9.54
C HIS A 11 -14.52 -10.26 9.35
N TRP A 12 -13.70 -10.52 10.36
CA TRP A 12 -12.25 -10.26 10.35
C TRP A 12 -11.53 -10.87 9.14
N THR A 13 -12.00 -12.00 8.64
CA THR A 13 -11.46 -12.66 7.45
C THR A 13 -11.67 -11.83 6.19
N ASN A 14 -12.80 -11.14 6.06
CA ASN A 14 -13.12 -10.30 4.90
C ASN A 14 -12.26 -9.02 4.89
N LEU A 15 -11.93 -8.48 6.07
CA LEU A 15 -11.07 -7.30 6.19
C LEU A 15 -9.61 -7.57 5.77
N LEU A 16 -9.20 -8.83 5.69
CA LEU A 16 -7.88 -9.20 5.19
C LEU A 16 -7.87 -9.51 3.68
N GLN A 17 -9.05 -9.56 3.04
CA GLN A 17 -9.19 -9.85 1.62
C GLN A 17 -9.25 -8.56 0.80
N PRO A 18 -8.27 -8.28 -0.09
CA PRO A 18 -8.26 -7.05 -0.90
C PRO A 18 -9.47 -6.88 -1.79
N GLN A 19 -10.02 -7.98 -2.32
CA GLN A 19 -11.22 -7.95 -3.15
C GLN A 19 -12.43 -7.38 -2.40
N PHE A 20 -12.55 -7.63 -1.10
CA PHE A 20 -13.62 -7.08 -0.28
C PHE A 20 -13.69 -5.54 -0.36
N TYR A 21 -12.54 -4.87 -0.33
CA TYR A 21 -12.47 -3.41 -0.40
C TYR A 21 -12.88 -2.89 -1.79
N VAL A 22 -12.50 -3.63 -2.84
CA VAL A 22 -12.82 -3.25 -4.22
C VAL A 22 -14.30 -3.44 -4.53
N GLU A 23 -14.88 -4.57 -4.11
CA GLU A 23 -16.26 -4.94 -4.45
C GLU A 23 -17.30 -4.21 -3.59
N ASN A 24 -17.02 -3.97 -2.29
CA ASN A 24 -17.99 -3.37 -1.37
C ASN A 24 -17.84 -1.86 -1.21
N GLY A 25 -16.64 -1.31 -1.32
CA GLY A 25 -16.35 0.12 -1.13
C GLY A 25 -15.83 0.83 -2.36
N GLY A 26 -15.47 0.06 -3.38
CA GLY A 26 -14.94 0.59 -4.64
C GLY A 26 -13.72 1.48 -4.45
N LEU A 27 -13.61 2.48 -5.32
CA LEU A 27 -12.48 3.41 -5.35
C LEU A 27 -12.28 4.16 -4.03
N TRP A 28 -13.35 4.63 -3.40
CA TRP A 28 -13.24 5.50 -2.22
C TRP A 28 -12.71 4.76 -1.00
N LEU A 29 -13.17 3.54 -0.78
CA LEU A 29 -12.66 2.70 0.31
C LEU A 29 -11.21 2.31 0.05
N LEU A 30 -10.86 1.98 -1.19
CA LEU A 30 -9.48 1.73 -1.61
C LEU A 30 -8.56 2.91 -1.26
N LEU A 31 -8.93 4.13 -1.65
CA LEU A 31 -8.15 5.34 -1.37
C LEU A 31 -8.00 5.59 0.14
N PHE A 32 -9.07 5.40 0.90
CA PHE A 32 -9.04 5.53 2.35
C PHE A 32 -8.11 4.49 2.99
N VAL A 33 -8.17 3.22 2.56
CA VAL A 33 -7.31 2.15 3.10
C VAL A 33 -5.85 2.43 2.79
N VAL A 34 -5.52 2.85 1.56
CA VAL A 34 -4.14 3.21 1.19
C VAL A 34 -3.64 4.40 2.01
N PHE A 35 -4.47 5.42 2.19
CA PHE A 35 -4.14 6.56 3.05
C PHE A 35 -3.89 6.11 4.50
N ALA A 36 -4.78 5.29 5.07
CA ALA A 36 -4.69 4.83 6.45
C ALA A 36 -3.46 3.93 6.66
N GLU A 37 -3.18 3.02 5.72
CA GLU A 37 -2.03 2.12 5.77
C GLU A 37 -0.70 2.88 5.74
N THR A 38 -0.61 3.90 4.88
CA THR A 38 0.63 4.65 4.71
C THR A 38 0.84 5.73 5.76
N GLY A 39 -0.24 6.21 6.40
CA GLY A 39 -0.21 7.36 7.31
C GLY A 39 -0.43 7.05 8.78
N LEU A 40 -1.14 5.95 9.07
CA LEU A 40 -1.56 5.63 10.43
C LEU A 40 -0.89 4.36 10.93
N PHE A 41 -0.51 4.31 12.22
CA PHE A 41 0.06 3.12 12.83
C PHE A 41 -0.84 1.88 12.70
N VAL A 42 -2.15 2.08 12.74
CA VAL A 42 -3.16 1.02 12.60
C VAL A 42 -3.14 0.41 11.20
N GLY A 43 -2.68 1.16 10.20
CA GLY A 43 -2.59 0.72 8.82
C GLY A 43 -1.63 -0.45 8.57
N PHE A 44 -0.71 -0.72 9.51
CA PHE A 44 0.19 -1.86 9.43
C PHE A 44 -0.52 -3.21 9.20
N PHE A 45 -1.75 -3.36 9.67
CA PHE A 45 -2.54 -4.59 9.53
C PHE A 45 -3.36 -4.63 8.24
N LEU A 46 -3.34 -3.58 7.42
CA LEU A 46 -4.10 -3.51 6.18
C LEU A 46 -3.30 -4.11 5.00
N PRO A 47 -3.96 -4.80 4.08
CA PRO A 47 -3.31 -5.55 3.00
C PRO A 47 -2.99 -4.66 1.76
N GLY A 48 -2.26 -3.54 1.92
CA GLY A 48 -2.10 -2.54 0.88
C GLY A 48 -1.40 -3.00 -0.39
N ASP A 49 -0.30 -3.78 -0.30
CA ASP A 49 0.39 -4.26 -1.52
C ASP A 49 -0.53 -5.15 -2.36
N SER A 50 -1.18 -6.10 -1.71
CA SER A 50 -2.15 -6.95 -2.39
C SER A 50 -3.37 -6.18 -2.87
N LEU A 51 -3.79 -5.16 -2.11
CA LEU A 51 -4.90 -4.29 -2.51
C LEU A 51 -4.57 -3.47 -3.77
N LEU A 52 -3.35 -2.92 -3.89
CA LEU A 52 -2.91 -2.23 -5.10
C LEU A 52 -2.82 -3.16 -6.30
N PHE A 53 -2.30 -4.35 -6.09
CA PHE A 53 -2.22 -5.36 -7.15
C PHE A 53 -3.61 -5.76 -7.66
N VAL A 54 -4.54 -6.05 -6.74
CA VAL A 54 -5.95 -6.33 -7.06
C VAL A 54 -6.62 -5.13 -7.73
N ALA A 55 -6.35 -3.91 -7.26
CA ALA A 55 -6.85 -2.70 -7.91
C ALA A 55 -6.39 -2.58 -9.37
N GLY A 56 -5.16 -3.02 -9.68
CA GLY A 56 -4.66 -3.12 -11.06
C GLY A 56 -5.46 -4.12 -11.91
N ILE A 57 -5.85 -5.26 -11.34
CA ILE A 57 -6.72 -6.25 -12.01
C ILE A 57 -8.11 -5.67 -12.31
N TYR A 58 -8.64 -4.82 -11.42
CA TYR A 58 -9.95 -4.16 -11.56
C TYR A 58 -9.87 -2.76 -12.15
N ALA A 59 -8.74 -2.36 -12.73
CA ALA A 59 -8.53 -0.98 -13.17
C ALA A 59 -9.51 -0.54 -14.26
N HIS A 60 -9.82 -1.43 -15.22
CA HIS A 60 -10.64 -1.13 -16.37
C HIS A 60 -11.99 -1.82 -16.36
N THR A 61 -12.93 -1.27 -17.12
CA THR A 61 -14.27 -1.82 -17.34
C THR A 61 -14.19 -3.15 -18.08
N ILE A 62 -14.91 -4.14 -17.59
CA ILE A 62 -14.94 -5.49 -18.15
C ILE A 62 -16.36 -5.80 -18.62
N THR A 63 -16.45 -6.45 -19.77
CA THR A 63 -17.70 -7.04 -20.22
C THR A 63 -17.64 -8.54 -19.95
N THR A 64 -18.54 -9.04 -19.10
CA THR A 64 -18.63 -10.47 -18.80
C THR A 64 -19.10 -11.25 -20.03
N LYS A 65 -18.91 -12.58 -20.02
CA LYS A 65 -19.43 -13.47 -21.08
C LYS A 65 -20.97 -13.41 -21.19
N ALA A 66 -21.65 -13.00 -20.13
CA ALA A 66 -23.11 -12.78 -20.11
C ALA A 66 -23.53 -11.42 -20.66
N GLY A 67 -22.58 -10.57 -21.09
CA GLY A 67 -22.85 -9.23 -21.62
C GLY A 67 -23.00 -8.15 -20.53
N GLU A 68 -22.83 -8.47 -19.27
CA GLU A 68 -22.83 -7.47 -18.18
C GLU A 68 -21.56 -6.63 -18.22
N VAL A 69 -21.72 -5.32 -18.10
CA VAL A 69 -20.62 -4.37 -18.05
C VAL A 69 -20.30 -4.07 -16.57
N ILE A 70 -19.16 -4.54 -16.10
CA ILE A 70 -18.65 -4.22 -14.76
C ILE A 70 -17.71 -3.01 -14.90
N PRO A 71 -18.10 -1.84 -14.37
CA PRO A 71 -17.28 -0.64 -14.48
C PRO A 71 -15.98 -0.81 -13.68
N GLY A 72 -14.86 -0.39 -14.25
CA GLY A 72 -13.57 -0.37 -13.58
C GLY A 72 -13.52 0.66 -12.44
N LEU A 73 -12.56 0.52 -11.53
CA LEU A 73 -12.42 1.41 -10.38
C LEU A 73 -12.22 2.89 -10.79
N ALA A 74 -11.47 3.14 -11.85
CA ALA A 74 -11.23 4.49 -12.35
C ALA A 74 -12.52 5.16 -12.87
N TYR A 75 -13.45 4.36 -13.38
CA TYR A 75 -14.71 4.86 -13.92
C TYR A 75 -15.53 5.61 -12.87
N GLN A 76 -15.52 5.17 -11.60
CA GLN A 76 -16.22 5.84 -10.53
C GLN A 76 -15.80 7.31 -10.35
N PHE A 77 -14.50 7.59 -10.53
CA PHE A 77 -13.99 8.96 -10.51
C PHE A 77 -14.27 9.70 -11.81
N LEU A 78 -14.05 9.07 -12.96
CA LEU A 78 -14.28 9.68 -14.26
C LEU A 78 -15.74 10.08 -14.46
N ASP A 79 -16.67 9.25 -13.99
CA ASP A 79 -18.11 9.56 -14.04
C ASP A 79 -18.45 10.75 -13.15
N LEU A 80 -17.89 10.80 -11.93
CA LEU A 80 -18.09 11.92 -10.99
C LEU A 80 -17.65 13.27 -11.56
N VAL A 81 -16.56 13.28 -12.36
CA VAL A 81 -16.02 14.51 -12.98
C VAL A 81 -16.61 14.77 -14.40
N GLY A 82 -17.62 14.01 -14.79
CA GLY A 82 -18.29 14.16 -16.10
C GLY A 82 -17.48 13.63 -17.29
N LEU A 83 -16.45 12.86 -17.06
CA LEU A 83 -15.58 12.25 -18.07
C LEU A 83 -15.87 10.76 -18.30
N GLY A 84 -16.96 10.22 -17.79
CA GLY A 84 -17.34 8.81 -17.87
C GLY A 84 -17.52 8.28 -19.32
N ALA A 85 -17.61 9.16 -20.32
CA ALA A 85 -17.63 8.78 -21.73
C ALA A 85 -16.26 8.33 -22.27
N ILE A 86 -15.16 8.68 -21.58
CA ILE A 86 -13.79 8.30 -21.99
C ILE A 86 -13.58 6.84 -21.58
N ARG A 87 -13.66 5.94 -22.54
CA ARG A 87 -13.40 4.50 -22.35
C ARG A 87 -12.07 4.12 -22.97
N ASN A 88 -10.99 4.33 -22.20
CA ASN A 88 -9.64 3.99 -22.63
C ASN A 88 -8.89 3.34 -21.46
N GLU A 89 -8.43 2.10 -21.66
CA GLU A 89 -7.73 1.30 -20.64
C GLU A 89 -6.54 2.05 -20.04
N TRP A 90 -5.80 2.83 -20.84
CA TRP A 90 -4.65 3.59 -20.36
C TRP A 90 -5.06 4.79 -19.48
N VAL A 91 -6.17 5.46 -19.87
CA VAL A 91 -6.70 6.56 -19.04
C VAL A 91 -7.15 6.02 -17.70
N ASP A 92 -7.89 4.91 -17.67
CA ASP A 92 -8.32 4.26 -16.44
C ASP A 92 -7.14 3.91 -15.55
N LEU A 93 -6.09 3.32 -16.15
CA LEU A 93 -4.90 2.87 -15.43
C LEU A 93 -4.12 4.04 -14.83
N PHE A 94 -3.90 5.11 -15.62
CA PHE A 94 -3.17 6.29 -15.13
C PHE A 94 -3.97 7.12 -14.12
N VAL A 95 -5.28 7.24 -14.31
CA VAL A 95 -6.17 7.93 -13.36
C VAL A 95 -6.18 7.18 -12.01
N LEU A 96 -6.36 5.86 -12.05
CA LEU A 96 -6.34 5.03 -10.85
C LEU A 96 -4.99 5.14 -10.13
N ALA A 97 -3.88 4.98 -10.87
CA ALA A 97 -2.53 5.09 -10.31
C ALA A 97 -2.28 6.48 -9.70
N GLY A 98 -2.73 7.55 -10.37
CA GLY A 98 -2.63 8.92 -9.88
C GLY A 98 -3.38 9.14 -8.57
N LEU A 99 -4.63 8.71 -8.49
CA LEU A 99 -5.46 8.85 -7.29
C LEU A 99 -4.89 8.07 -6.10
N ILE A 100 -4.46 6.83 -6.33
CA ILE A 100 -3.84 6.00 -5.29
C ILE A 100 -2.49 6.59 -4.85
N ALA A 101 -1.68 7.10 -5.78
CA ALA A 101 -0.42 7.76 -5.44
C ALA A 101 -0.67 9.01 -4.57
N LEU A 102 -1.68 9.81 -4.90
CA LEU A 102 -2.08 10.97 -4.08
C LEU A 102 -2.51 10.56 -2.67
N ALA A 103 -3.31 9.51 -2.54
CA ALA A 103 -3.70 8.97 -1.23
C ALA A 103 -2.48 8.51 -0.42
N GLY A 104 -1.55 7.77 -1.03
CA GLY A 104 -0.31 7.33 -0.39
C GLY A 104 0.64 8.48 -0.01
N ILE A 105 0.77 9.51 -0.87
CA ILE A 105 1.56 10.72 -0.57
C ILE A 105 0.96 11.46 0.62
N ALA A 106 -0.36 11.62 0.65
CA ALA A 106 -1.07 12.28 1.73
C ALA A 106 -0.91 11.52 3.04
N GLY A 107 -1.12 10.19 3.04
CA GLY A 107 -0.94 9.34 4.21
C GLY A 107 0.46 9.46 4.79
N ASN A 108 1.51 9.28 3.96
CA ASN A 108 2.89 9.44 4.44
C ASN A 108 3.22 10.84 4.96
N SER A 109 2.61 11.87 4.37
CA SER A 109 2.79 13.23 4.86
C SER A 109 2.22 13.40 6.26
N VAL A 110 1.07 12.75 6.54
CA VAL A 110 0.49 12.69 7.89
C VAL A 110 1.39 11.89 8.84
N GLY A 111 1.89 10.72 8.40
CA GLY A 111 2.83 9.92 9.18
C GLY A 111 4.10 10.69 9.53
N TYR A 112 4.71 11.38 8.55
CA TYR A 112 5.87 12.24 8.78
C TYR A 112 5.56 13.38 9.77
N TRP A 113 4.42 14.07 9.59
CA TRP A 113 4.01 15.15 10.48
C TRP A 113 3.80 14.65 11.91
N THR A 114 3.12 13.53 12.10
CA THR A 114 2.92 12.88 13.40
C THR A 114 4.26 12.54 14.04
N GLY A 115 5.17 11.89 13.30
CA GLY A 115 6.51 11.58 13.75
C GLY A 115 7.30 12.82 14.17
N LYS A 116 7.17 13.91 13.40
CA LYS A 116 7.83 15.19 13.68
C LYS A 116 7.34 15.83 14.97
N GLN A 117 6.07 15.70 15.31
CA GLN A 117 5.48 16.21 16.54
C GLN A 117 5.93 15.40 17.77
N VAL A 118 5.93 14.08 17.64
CA VAL A 118 6.25 13.18 18.75
C VAL A 118 7.76 13.03 18.96
N GLY A 119 8.57 13.18 17.91
CA GLY A 119 10.01 12.97 17.93
C GLY A 119 10.74 13.67 19.07
N PRO A 120 10.60 14.99 19.28
CA PRO A 120 11.30 15.71 20.35
C PRO A 120 11.04 15.13 21.74
N ALA A 121 9.81 14.69 22.02
CA ALA A 121 9.45 14.03 23.27
C ALA A 121 10.12 12.65 23.41
N MET A 122 10.22 11.90 22.31
CA MET A 122 10.84 10.56 22.34
C MET A 122 12.32 10.59 22.71
N TYR A 123 13.06 11.64 22.34
CA TYR A 123 14.46 11.79 22.76
C TYR A 123 14.64 12.00 24.27
N GLN A 124 13.56 12.39 24.98
CA GLN A 124 13.56 12.57 26.44
C GLN A 124 13.10 11.31 27.19
N TRP A 125 12.46 10.34 26.49
CA TRP A 125 11.96 9.12 27.13
C TRP A 125 13.11 8.27 27.69
N ARG A 126 12.84 7.56 28.78
CA ARG A 126 13.79 6.59 29.34
C ARG A 126 13.80 5.31 28.52
N ASP A 127 14.98 4.69 28.41
CA ASP A 127 15.10 3.39 27.76
C ASP A 127 14.21 2.35 28.47
N ARG A 128 13.42 1.63 27.67
CA ARG A 128 12.55 0.53 28.10
C ARG A 128 12.74 -0.67 27.18
N LEU A 129 12.11 -1.80 27.52
CA LEU A 129 12.25 -3.08 26.79
C LEU A 129 11.99 -2.95 25.27
N LEU A 130 10.96 -2.19 24.92
CA LEU A 130 10.52 -1.99 23.51
C LEU A 130 11.06 -0.69 22.89
N PHE A 131 11.62 0.21 23.68
CA PHE A 131 12.10 1.51 23.22
C PHE A 131 13.50 1.77 23.76
N LYS A 132 14.47 1.90 22.85
CA LYS A 132 15.84 2.29 23.18
C LYS A 132 16.27 3.47 22.33
N LYS A 133 16.78 4.52 22.96
CA LYS A 133 17.31 5.71 22.27
C LYS A 133 18.33 5.37 21.19
N LYS A 134 19.12 4.31 21.40
CA LYS A 134 20.09 3.81 20.42
C LYS A 134 19.45 3.62 19.03
N TYR A 135 18.22 3.10 18.96
CA TYR A 135 17.54 2.89 17.67
C TYR A 135 17.16 4.21 16.98
N LEU A 136 16.83 5.26 17.76
CA LEU A 136 16.57 6.58 17.17
C LEU A 136 17.84 7.19 16.55
N PHE A 137 18.97 7.08 17.23
CA PHE A 137 20.25 7.55 16.70
C PHE A 137 20.66 6.75 15.46
N GLN A 138 20.54 5.43 15.49
CA GLN A 138 20.81 4.58 14.33
C GLN A 138 19.90 4.94 13.13
N ALA A 139 18.61 5.19 13.36
CA ALA A 139 17.69 5.64 12.32
C ALA A 139 18.10 7.00 11.77
N ARG A 140 18.49 7.95 12.64
CA ARG A 140 18.99 9.26 12.23
C ARG A 140 20.24 9.13 11.35
N ASP A 141 21.24 8.38 11.80
CA ASP A 141 22.48 8.15 11.04
C ASP A 141 22.18 7.48 9.69
N PHE A 142 21.23 6.56 9.66
CA PHE A 142 20.77 5.89 8.45
C PHE A 142 20.15 6.87 7.46
N TYR A 143 19.26 7.77 7.92
CA TYR A 143 18.65 8.80 7.07
C TYR A 143 19.66 9.89 6.66
N GLU A 144 20.61 10.25 7.53
CA GLU A 144 21.70 11.16 7.19
C GLU A 144 22.61 10.57 6.12
N LYS A 145 22.95 9.28 6.22
CA LYS A 145 23.84 8.58 5.27
C LYS A 145 23.18 8.31 3.92
N HIS A 146 21.95 7.82 3.91
CA HIS A 146 21.26 7.38 2.68
C HIS A 146 20.29 8.41 2.12
N GLY A 147 20.00 9.45 2.90
CA GLY A 147 19.13 10.55 2.50
C GLY A 147 17.75 10.10 2.07
N GLY A 148 17.26 10.67 0.99
CA GLY A 148 15.96 10.37 0.45
C GLY A 148 15.83 9.00 -0.19
N LEU A 149 16.93 8.37 -0.61
CA LEU A 149 16.90 7.00 -1.14
C LEU A 149 16.40 6.00 -0.07
N ALA A 150 16.64 6.29 1.21
CA ALA A 150 16.07 5.51 2.31
C ALA A 150 14.54 5.54 2.30
N VAL A 151 13.93 6.70 1.96
CA VAL A 151 12.46 6.85 1.87
C VAL A 151 11.90 6.05 0.71
N ILE A 152 12.57 6.07 -0.45
CA ILE A 152 12.15 5.28 -1.63
C ILE A 152 12.31 3.79 -1.35
N GLY A 153 13.50 3.36 -0.90
CA GLY A 153 13.80 1.94 -0.67
C GLY A 153 12.90 1.31 0.40
N ALA A 154 12.58 2.07 1.44
CA ALA A 154 11.67 1.62 2.50
C ALA A 154 10.29 1.22 1.96
N ARG A 155 9.83 1.81 0.86
CA ARG A 155 8.52 1.53 0.28
C ARG A 155 8.35 0.13 -0.27
N PHE A 156 9.44 -0.45 -0.74
CA PHE A 156 9.45 -1.81 -1.27
C PHE A 156 9.63 -2.89 -0.19
N LEU A 157 9.72 -2.46 1.09
CA LEU A 157 9.83 -3.36 2.24
C LEU A 157 8.52 -3.27 3.07
N PRO A 158 7.64 -4.27 3.01
CA PRO A 158 6.27 -4.18 3.53
C PRO A 158 6.17 -3.71 5.00
N LEU A 159 7.04 -4.24 5.87
CA LEU A 159 7.05 -3.86 7.29
C LEU A 159 7.65 -2.46 7.53
N ILE A 160 8.63 -2.06 6.73
CA ILE A 160 9.39 -0.82 6.95
C ILE A 160 8.63 0.38 6.39
N ARG A 161 7.91 0.23 5.30
CA ARG A 161 7.24 1.34 4.59
C ARG A 161 6.23 2.11 5.43
N THR A 162 5.49 1.43 6.31
CA THR A 162 4.48 2.07 7.18
C THR A 162 5.13 2.89 8.28
N PHE A 163 6.28 2.46 8.77
CA PHE A 163 7.02 3.17 9.81
C PHE A 163 7.99 4.21 9.27
N ALA A 164 8.51 4.03 8.06
CA ALA A 164 9.53 4.90 7.47
C ALA A 164 9.16 6.40 7.46
N PRO A 165 7.94 6.82 7.07
CA PRO A 165 7.55 8.22 7.13
C PRO A 165 7.54 8.78 8.55
N ILE A 166 7.02 7.99 9.49
CA ILE A 166 6.94 8.36 10.92
C ILE A 166 8.34 8.51 11.49
N VAL A 167 9.23 7.53 11.22
CA VAL A 167 10.63 7.57 11.65
C VAL A 167 11.37 8.75 11.03
N ALA A 168 11.19 9.02 9.74
CA ALA A 168 11.75 10.20 9.08
C ALA A 168 11.32 11.50 9.78
N GLY A 169 10.07 11.57 10.23
CA GLY A 169 9.56 12.67 11.04
C GLY A 169 10.23 12.76 12.41
N ILE A 170 10.33 11.62 13.14
CA ILE A 170 10.95 11.54 14.48
C ILE A 170 12.40 12.03 14.43
N VAL A 171 13.18 11.61 13.44
CA VAL A 171 14.58 12.02 13.28
C VAL A 171 14.74 13.41 12.65
N GLN A 172 13.64 14.16 12.46
CA GLN A 172 13.62 15.53 11.95
C GLN A 172 14.26 15.67 10.55
N MET A 173 14.05 14.67 9.67
CA MET A 173 14.50 14.79 8.27
C MET A 173 13.97 16.09 7.64
N ASP A 174 14.76 16.72 6.76
CA ASP A 174 14.34 17.94 6.06
C ASP A 174 13.02 17.73 5.30
N LYS A 175 12.06 18.64 5.52
CA LYS A 175 10.70 18.53 4.97
C LYS A 175 10.69 18.48 3.44
N LYS A 176 11.50 19.34 2.77
CA LYS A 176 11.53 19.41 1.29
C LYS A 176 12.09 18.12 0.70
N LYS A 177 13.18 17.62 1.29
CA LYS A 177 13.77 16.34 0.90
C LYS A 177 12.78 15.19 1.10
N PHE A 178 12.16 15.11 2.29
CA PHE A 178 11.14 14.07 2.55
C PHE A 178 10.03 14.10 1.51
N HIS A 179 9.39 15.25 1.27
CA HIS A 179 8.26 15.33 0.32
C HIS A 179 8.66 14.96 -1.10
N PHE A 180 9.82 15.41 -1.58
CA PHE A 180 10.30 15.04 -2.91
C PHE A 180 10.43 13.51 -3.05
N PHE A 181 11.16 12.87 -2.13
CA PHE A 181 11.36 11.43 -2.19
C PHE A 181 10.10 10.62 -1.82
N ASN A 182 9.20 11.20 -1.03
CA ASN A 182 7.87 10.64 -0.79
C ASN A 182 7.05 10.58 -2.09
N ILE A 183 7.03 11.64 -2.89
CA ILE A 183 6.33 11.67 -4.19
C ILE A 183 6.93 10.62 -5.13
N VAL A 184 8.24 10.66 -5.34
CA VAL A 184 8.93 9.72 -6.24
C VAL A 184 8.70 8.28 -5.80
N GLY A 185 8.88 7.98 -4.52
CA GLY A 185 8.69 6.64 -3.98
C GLY A 185 7.24 6.16 -4.06
N SER A 186 6.24 7.03 -3.76
CA SER A 186 4.83 6.69 -3.87
C SER A 186 4.44 6.36 -5.30
N VAL A 187 4.79 7.23 -6.24
CA VAL A 187 4.47 7.03 -7.66
C VAL A 187 5.11 5.74 -8.17
N SER A 188 6.40 5.52 -7.89
CA SER A 188 7.11 4.32 -8.32
C SER A 188 6.46 3.04 -7.77
N TRP A 189 6.14 3.03 -6.47
CA TRP A 189 5.50 1.88 -5.83
C TRP A 189 4.10 1.62 -6.39
N VAL A 190 3.24 2.63 -6.47
CA VAL A 190 1.87 2.50 -6.97
C VAL A 190 1.86 2.06 -8.43
N VAL A 191 2.66 2.71 -9.28
CA VAL A 191 2.76 2.35 -10.70
C VAL A 191 3.23 0.90 -10.84
N SER A 192 4.29 0.49 -10.13
CA SER A 192 4.80 -0.88 -10.24
C SER A 192 3.73 -1.92 -9.87
N MET A 193 2.97 -1.70 -8.77
CA MET A 193 1.97 -2.66 -8.29
C MET A 193 0.72 -2.71 -9.18
N ILE A 194 0.18 -1.55 -9.57
CA ILE A 194 -1.02 -1.49 -10.42
C ILE A 194 -0.73 -2.05 -11.80
N PHE A 195 0.40 -1.67 -12.41
CA PHE A 195 0.77 -2.18 -13.72
C PHE A 195 1.10 -3.67 -13.68
N ALA A 196 1.74 -4.15 -12.62
CA ALA A 196 1.96 -5.58 -12.43
C ALA A 196 0.65 -6.36 -12.38
N GLY A 197 -0.35 -5.89 -11.61
CA GLY A 197 -1.69 -6.50 -11.55
C GLY A 197 -2.39 -6.50 -12.89
N TYR A 198 -2.41 -5.34 -13.57
CA TYR A 198 -3.05 -5.18 -14.88
C TYR A 198 -2.43 -6.07 -15.96
N PHE A 199 -1.09 -6.04 -16.10
CA PHE A 199 -0.41 -6.82 -17.14
C PHE A 199 -0.45 -8.31 -16.85
N LEU A 200 -0.36 -8.72 -15.57
CA LEU A 200 -0.48 -10.14 -15.23
C LEU A 200 -1.87 -10.66 -15.56
N GLN A 201 -2.93 -9.91 -15.21
CA GLN A 201 -4.30 -10.26 -15.59
C GLN A 201 -4.45 -10.43 -17.10
N LYS A 202 -3.98 -9.45 -17.87
CA LYS A 202 -4.08 -9.46 -19.33
C LYS A 202 -3.29 -10.62 -19.95
N TRP A 203 -2.10 -10.89 -19.44
CA TRP A 203 -1.23 -11.98 -19.90
C TRP A 203 -1.84 -13.35 -19.59
N VAL A 204 -2.28 -13.60 -18.36
CA VAL A 204 -2.86 -14.88 -17.95
C VAL A 204 -4.14 -15.16 -18.72
N LEU A 205 -5.02 -14.17 -18.85
CA LEU A 205 -6.26 -14.30 -19.62
C LEU A 205 -5.96 -14.65 -21.08
N SER A 206 -4.93 -14.03 -21.69
CA SER A 206 -4.57 -14.28 -23.09
C SER A 206 -3.91 -15.63 -23.34
N GLN A 207 -3.09 -16.14 -22.40
CA GLN A 207 -2.34 -17.37 -22.58
C GLN A 207 -3.08 -18.62 -22.10
N PHE A 208 -3.79 -18.49 -20.98
CA PHE A 208 -4.40 -19.62 -20.29
C PHE A 208 -5.94 -19.60 -20.32
N GLY A 209 -6.54 -18.48 -20.74
CA GLY A 209 -7.99 -18.36 -20.87
C GLY A 209 -8.76 -18.33 -19.55
N PHE A 210 -8.08 -18.20 -18.41
CA PHE A 210 -8.76 -18.05 -17.11
C PHE A 210 -8.59 -16.64 -16.53
N ASP A 211 -9.60 -16.19 -15.78
CA ASP A 211 -9.61 -14.88 -15.14
C ASP A 211 -8.97 -14.97 -13.73
N LEU A 212 -7.92 -14.14 -13.49
CA LEU A 212 -7.27 -14.06 -12.18
C LEU A 212 -8.25 -13.64 -11.07
N LYS A 213 -9.35 -12.97 -11.42
CA LYS A 213 -10.37 -12.56 -10.45
C LYS A 213 -11.02 -13.72 -9.74
N GLU A 214 -11.14 -14.87 -10.40
CA GLU A 214 -11.69 -16.08 -9.83
C GLU A 214 -10.74 -16.76 -8.81
N HIS A 215 -9.45 -16.34 -8.79
CA HIS A 215 -8.39 -16.97 -7.99
C HIS A 215 -7.59 -15.97 -7.15
N LEU A 216 -8.21 -14.82 -6.82
CA LEU A 216 -7.54 -13.73 -6.09
C LEU A 216 -6.99 -14.17 -4.73
N GLU A 217 -7.65 -15.07 -4.04
CA GLU A 217 -7.19 -15.57 -2.72
C GLU A 217 -5.80 -16.22 -2.82
N VAL A 218 -5.60 -17.04 -3.85
CA VAL A 218 -4.31 -17.71 -4.09
C VAL A 218 -3.23 -16.71 -4.47
N ILE A 219 -3.59 -15.73 -5.30
CA ILE A 219 -2.65 -14.68 -5.74
C ILE A 219 -2.23 -13.81 -4.56
N VAL A 220 -3.19 -13.37 -3.76
CA VAL A 220 -2.94 -12.55 -2.57
C VAL A 220 -2.05 -13.32 -1.57
N LEU A 221 -2.36 -14.59 -1.32
CA LEU A 221 -1.55 -15.44 -0.47
C LEU A 221 -0.12 -15.57 -1.03
N GLY A 222 0.03 -15.75 -2.34
CA GLY A 222 1.32 -15.80 -3.03
C GLY A 222 2.11 -14.50 -2.85
N ILE A 223 1.47 -13.34 -3.04
CA ILE A 223 2.11 -12.02 -2.86
C ILE A 223 2.58 -11.85 -1.41
N VAL A 224 1.70 -12.15 -0.45
CA VAL A 224 2.04 -12.06 0.98
C VAL A 224 3.21 -12.98 1.31
N LEU A 225 3.22 -14.21 0.84
CA LEU A 225 4.32 -15.15 1.06
C LEU A 225 5.63 -14.64 0.45
N VAL A 226 5.61 -14.21 -0.81
CA VAL A 226 6.81 -13.70 -1.50
C VAL A 226 7.37 -12.45 -0.84
N THR A 227 6.51 -11.54 -0.39
CA THR A 227 6.93 -10.27 0.22
C THR A 227 7.38 -10.43 1.67
N THR A 228 6.78 -11.35 2.43
CA THR A 228 7.12 -11.57 3.85
C THR A 228 8.19 -12.62 4.08
N ALA A 229 8.31 -13.64 3.20
CA ALA A 229 9.27 -14.73 3.35
C ALA A 229 10.73 -14.28 3.49
N PRO A 230 11.27 -13.32 2.72
CA PRO A 230 12.64 -12.83 2.88
C PRO A 230 12.88 -12.19 4.24
N VAL A 231 11.87 -11.48 4.78
CA VAL A 231 11.95 -10.82 6.09
C VAL A 231 11.94 -11.86 7.20
N LEU A 232 11.03 -12.83 7.13
CA LEU A 232 10.95 -13.94 8.08
C LEU A 232 12.21 -14.81 8.04
N ALA A 233 12.71 -15.15 6.85
CA ALA A 233 13.95 -15.89 6.70
C ALA A 233 15.13 -15.15 7.35
N LYS A 234 15.26 -13.84 7.15
CA LYS A 234 16.31 -13.04 7.77
C LYS A 234 16.15 -12.95 9.30
N MET A 235 14.94 -12.91 9.82
CA MET A 235 14.67 -12.93 11.26
C MET A 235 15.05 -14.29 11.89
N ILE A 236 14.73 -15.40 11.20
CA ILE A 236 14.98 -16.76 11.71
C ILE A 236 16.45 -17.14 11.54
N PHE A 237 17.03 -16.90 10.38
CA PHE A 237 18.42 -17.33 10.08
C PHE A 237 19.47 -16.27 10.41
N GLY A 238 19.10 -14.97 10.45
CA GLY A 238 20.03 -13.88 10.79
C GLY A 238 20.47 -13.87 12.26
N SER A 239 19.68 -14.45 13.16
CA SER A 239 20.05 -14.60 14.59
C SER A 239 21.11 -15.67 14.84
N VAL A 240 21.42 -16.53 13.85
CA VAL A 240 22.42 -17.60 13.97
C VAL A 240 23.84 -17.12 13.64
N THR A 241 23.99 -16.02 12.91
CA THR A 241 25.30 -15.54 12.43
C THR A 241 25.96 -14.51 13.34
N GLU A 242 25.28 -13.99 14.37
CA GLU A 242 25.84 -13.02 15.35
C GLU A 242 26.43 -13.67 16.62
N LYS A 243 26.56 -15.01 16.63
CA LYS A 243 27.18 -15.76 17.73
C LYS A 243 28.50 -16.44 17.29
N LYS A 244 29.38 -15.68 16.64
CA LYS A 244 30.79 -16.08 16.55
C LYS A 244 31.68 -14.86 16.69
#